data_a485622efc42242b9ed6b01a9ff897fb
#
_entry.id   a485622efc42242b9ed6b01a9ff897fb
#
_cell.length_a   1.000
_cell.length_b   1.000
_cell.length_c   1.000
_cell.angle_alpha   90.00
_cell.angle_beta   90.00
_cell.angle_gamma   90.00
#
_symmetry.space_group_name_H-M   'P 1'
#
loop_
_entity.id
_entity.type
_entity.pdbx_description
1 polymer ?
#
loop_
_entity_poly.entity_id
_entity_poly.type
_entity_poly.pdbx_seq_one_letter_code
_entity_poly.pdbx_strand_id
1 'polypeptide(L)'
;MDLIVWRHADAEDISDGIVPTAIMGGDFQSDLARCLSPKGLRQATRMAQWLDRKLPEHARILVSPAVRCEQTVVPLGRKFKICPELSPSGSVDELLALAQWPDSKYPVVVVGHQPTLGQMVNRLLGLDGIDISLRKGSLWWLRSRLRDGQTQTIVVTVQSPDFL
;
A
#
# COMPACT_ATOMS: atom_id res chain seq x y z
N MET A 1 16.41 -1.34 6.87
CA MET A 1 15.57 -1.89 5.77
C MET A 1 14.77 -0.80 5.10
N ASP A 2 14.32 -1.02 3.88
CA ASP A 2 13.42 -0.11 3.17
C ASP A 2 11.98 -0.66 3.20
N LEU A 3 11.03 0.21 3.56
CA LEU A 3 9.60 -0.07 3.56
C LEU A 3 8.89 0.94 2.66
N ILE A 4 8.22 0.44 1.64
CA ILE A 4 7.45 1.25 0.70
C ILE A 4 5.96 1.03 1.02
N VAL A 5 5.31 2.06 1.50
CA VAL A 5 3.89 2.08 1.86
C VAL A 5 3.11 2.68 0.72
N TRP A 6 2.37 1.87 -0.02
CA TRP A 6 1.68 2.27 -1.25
C TRP A 6 0.17 2.13 -1.10
N ARG A 7 -0.56 3.24 -1.13
CA ARG A 7 -2.02 3.21 -1.13
C ARG A 7 -2.54 2.85 -2.52
N HIS A 8 -3.58 1.99 -2.60
CA HIS A 8 -4.25 1.70 -3.87
C HIS A 8 -4.64 2.98 -4.61
N ALA A 9 -4.65 2.90 -5.94
CA ALA A 9 -5.05 3.99 -6.82
C ALA A 9 -6.56 4.25 -6.75
N ASP A 10 -7.05 5.24 -7.49
CA ASP A 10 -8.46 5.61 -7.49
C ASP A 10 -9.34 4.44 -7.91
N ALA A 11 -10.38 4.16 -7.13
CA ALA A 11 -11.30 3.04 -7.33
C ALA A 11 -12.72 3.55 -7.55
N GLU A 12 -13.51 2.79 -8.31
CA GLU A 12 -14.93 3.06 -8.53
C GLU A 12 -15.72 2.89 -7.23
N ASP A 13 -16.79 3.65 -7.09
CA ASP A 13 -17.73 3.50 -5.97
C ASP A 13 -18.69 2.32 -6.22
N ILE A 14 -19.25 1.76 -5.14
CA ILE A 14 -20.17 0.61 -5.22
C ILE A 14 -21.44 0.97 -6.00
N SER A 15 -21.82 2.24 -6.02
CA SER A 15 -23.03 2.76 -6.69
C SER A 15 -22.93 2.82 -8.21
N ASP A 16 -21.73 2.81 -8.80
CA ASP A 16 -21.52 3.05 -10.23
C ASP A 16 -21.28 1.76 -11.04
N GLY A 17 -21.16 0.61 -10.39
CA GLY A 17 -20.95 -0.68 -11.02
C GLY A 17 -22.13 -1.61 -10.84
N ILE A 18 -22.58 -2.26 -11.92
CA ILE A 18 -23.50 -3.40 -11.86
C ILE A 18 -22.78 -4.51 -11.07
N VAL A 19 -23.02 -4.56 -9.77
CA VAL A 19 -22.60 -5.72 -8.97
C VAL A 19 -23.47 -6.88 -9.46
N PRO A 20 -22.89 -7.99 -9.93
CA PRO A 20 -23.68 -9.19 -10.22
C PRO A 20 -24.42 -9.60 -8.94
N THR A 21 -25.72 -9.65 -8.99
CA THR A 21 -26.68 -9.88 -7.88
C THR A 21 -26.53 -11.25 -7.20
N ALA A 22 -25.42 -11.94 -7.37
CA ALA A 22 -25.24 -13.34 -6.98
C ALA A 22 -24.34 -13.57 -5.74
N ILE A 23 -23.87 -12.51 -5.06
CA ILE A 23 -23.07 -12.71 -3.84
C ILE A 23 -23.85 -12.17 -2.64
N MET A 24 -24.66 -13.03 -2.04
CA MET A 24 -25.22 -12.83 -0.71
C MET A 24 -24.13 -12.98 0.35
N GLY A 25 -23.39 -11.92 0.57
CA GLY A 25 -22.37 -11.82 1.64
C GLY A 25 -21.98 -10.38 1.85
N GLY A 26 -22.58 -9.75 2.82
CA GLY A 26 -22.39 -8.42 3.39
C GLY A 26 -21.50 -7.38 2.67
N ASP A 27 -21.63 -6.13 3.03
CA ASP A 27 -20.91 -4.93 2.52
C ASP A 27 -19.38 -5.09 2.37
N PHE A 28 -18.74 -5.98 3.13
CA PHE A 28 -17.31 -6.23 3.09
C PHE A 28 -16.86 -6.93 1.79
N GLN A 29 -17.59 -7.93 1.33
CA GLN A 29 -17.26 -8.66 0.09
C GLN A 29 -17.44 -7.75 -1.14
N SER A 30 -18.46 -6.91 -1.13
CA SER A 30 -18.69 -5.95 -2.20
C SER A 30 -17.60 -4.85 -2.23
N ASP A 31 -17.11 -4.39 -1.07
CA ASP A 31 -15.99 -3.47 -1.00
C ASP A 31 -14.69 -4.08 -1.54
N LEU A 32 -14.39 -5.33 -1.21
CA LEU A 32 -13.19 -6.01 -1.73
C LEU A 32 -13.22 -6.18 -3.26
N ALA A 33 -14.39 -6.30 -3.87
CA ALA A 33 -14.56 -6.47 -5.31
C ALA A 33 -14.45 -5.17 -6.13
N ARG A 34 -14.39 -4.01 -5.48
CA ARG A 34 -14.28 -2.71 -6.19
C ARG A 34 -13.00 -2.65 -7.03
N CYS A 35 -13.17 -2.32 -8.30
CA CYS A 35 -12.09 -2.17 -9.26
C CYS A 35 -11.53 -0.73 -9.27
N LEU A 36 -10.36 -0.57 -9.86
CA LEU A 36 -9.83 0.76 -10.16
C LEU A 36 -10.70 1.45 -11.22
N SER A 37 -10.87 2.76 -11.06
CA SER A 37 -11.43 3.61 -12.11
C SER A 37 -10.44 3.75 -13.28
N PRO A 38 -10.87 4.24 -14.46
CA PRO A 38 -9.96 4.57 -15.56
C PRO A 38 -8.85 5.54 -15.15
N LYS A 39 -9.14 6.48 -14.24
CA LYS A 39 -8.14 7.35 -13.61
C LYS A 39 -7.16 6.54 -12.77
N GLY A 40 -7.66 5.61 -11.95
CA GLY A 40 -6.85 4.75 -11.09
C GLY A 40 -5.91 3.85 -11.89
N LEU A 41 -6.35 3.29 -13.01
CA LEU A 41 -5.50 2.48 -13.89
C LEU A 41 -4.31 3.30 -14.42
N ARG A 42 -4.53 4.56 -14.82
CA ARG A 42 -3.45 5.45 -15.25
C ARG A 42 -2.50 5.81 -14.09
N GLN A 43 -3.04 6.07 -12.90
CA GLN A 43 -2.24 6.32 -11.69
C GLN A 43 -1.35 5.12 -11.36
N ALA A 44 -1.92 3.92 -11.33
CA ALA A 44 -1.21 2.68 -11.05
C ALA A 44 -0.06 2.45 -12.04
N THR A 45 -0.32 2.60 -13.34
CA THR A 45 0.70 2.43 -14.40
C THR A 45 1.87 3.40 -14.23
N ARG A 46 1.59 4.70 -14.01
CA ARG A 46 2.64 5.72 -13.84
C ARG A 46 3.49 5.46 -12.59
N MET A 47 2.84 5.15 -11.49
CA MET A 47 3.52 4.85 -10.23
C MET A 47 4.35 3.56 -10.31
N ALA A 48 3.81 2.52 -10.93
CA ALA A 48 4.53 1.26 -11.14
C ALA A 48 5.80 1.46 -11.98
N GLN A 49 5.72 2.20 -13.08
CA GLN A 49 6.87 2.53 -13.92
C GLN A 49 7.94 3.34 -13.17
N TRP A 50 7.51 4.27 -12.32
CA TRP A 50 8.44 5.04 -11.49
C TRP A 50 9.11 4.15 -10.43
N LEU A 51 8.32 3.33 -9.74
CA LEU A 51 8.80 2.46 -8.67
C LEU A 51 9.74 1.37 -9.21
N ASP A 52 9.42 0.74 -10.34
CA ASP A 52 10.19 -0.34 -10.93
C ASP A 52 11.65 0.06 -11.22
N ARG A 53 11.86 1.30 -11.68
CA ARG A 53 13.22 1.84 -11.94
C ARG A 53 14.06 2.03 -10.69
N LYS A 54 13.47 2.01 -9.50
CA LYS A 54 14.13 2.32 -8.22
C LYS A 54 14.14 1.14 -7.25
N LEU A 55 13.20 0.23 -7.41
CA LEU A 55 13.01 -0.89 -6.50
C LEU A 55 14.00 -2.01 -6.81
N PRO A 56 14.81 -2.47 -5.83
CA PRO A 56 15.69 -3.61 -6.03
C PRO A 56 14.95 -4.88 -6.49
N GLU A 57 15.62 -5.72 -7.24
CA GLU A 57 15.06 -6.94 -7.82
C GLU A 57 14.47 -7.89 -6.76
N HIS A 58 15.11 -7.97 -5.60
CA HIS A 58 14.73 -8.89 -4.51
C HIS A 58 13.69 -8.32 -3.55
N ALA A 59 13.04 -7.21 -3.88
CA ALA A 59 11.99 -6.64 -3.03
C ALA A 59 10.82 -7.61 -2.86
N ARG A 60 10.32 -7.72 -1.62
CA ARG A 60 9.10 -8.46 -1.30
C ARG A 60 7.89 -7.53 -1.52
N ILE A 61 6.90 -8.00 -2.26
CA ILE A 61 5.70 -7.21 -2.55
C ILE A 61 4.50 -7.92 -1.93
N LEU A 62 3.85 -7.24 -0.98
CA LEU A 62 2.75 -7.74 -0.18
C LEU A 62 1.51 -6.90 -0.48
N VAL A 63 0.39 -7.53 -0.81
CA VAL A 63 -0.77 -6.85 -1.37
C VAL A 63 -2.05 -7.28 -0.66
N SER A 64 -2.92 -6.32 -0.38
CA SER A 64 -4.27 -6.58 0.11
C SER A 64 -5.06 -7.47 -0.85
N PRO A 65 -5.97 -8.33 -0.35
CA PRO A 65 -6.86 -9.14 -1.20
C PRO A 65 -7.91 -8.33 -1.95
N ALA A 66 -8.02 -7.01 -1.73
CA ALA A 66 -8.93 -6.16 -2.48
C ALA A 66 -8.49 -6.00 -3.94
N VAL A 67 -9.42 -6.16 -4.88
CA VAL A 67 -9.15 -6.08 -6.32
C VAL A 67 -8.44 -4.78 -6.71
N ARG A 68 -8.82 -3.65 -6.12
CA ARG A 68 -8.17 -2.35 -6.37
C ARG A 68 -6.68 -2.32 -5.99
N CYS A 69 -6.27 -3.07 -4.97
CA CYS A 69 -4.86 -3.18 -4.58
C CYS A 69 -4.07 -4.06 -5.55
N GLU A 70 -4.66 -5.17 -5.95
CA GLU A 70 -4.07 -6.06 -6.95
C GLU A 70 -3.90 -5.33 -8.29
N GLN A 71 -4.93 -4.65 -8.76
CA GLN A 71 -4.87 -3.84 -9.99
C GLN A 71 -3.85 -2.68 -9.89
N THR A 72 -3.61 -2.16 -8.69
CA THR A 72 -2.58 -1.13 -8.46
C THR A 72 -1.18 -1.67 -8.68
N VAL A 73 -0.91 -2.91 -8.25
CA VAL A 73 0.43 -3.50 -8.31
C VAL A 73 0.74 -4.24 -9.61
N VAL A 74 -0.27 -4.76 -10.30
CA VAL A 74 -0.11 -5.55 -11.54
C VAL A 74 0.77 -4.87 -12.59
N PRO A 75 0.66 -3.54 -12.85
CA PRO A 75 1.52 -2.87 -13.83
C PRO A 75 3.01 -2.86 -13.47
N LEU A 76 3.37 -3.20 -12.22
CA LEU A 76 4.78 -3.33 -11.80
C LEU A 76 5.47 -4.52 -12.47
N GLY A 77 4.71 -5.53 -12.92
CA GLY A 77 5.25 -6.69 -13.64
C GLY A 77 6.10 -7.63 -12.78
N ARG A 78 6.01 -7.51 -11.44
CA ARG A 78 6.77 -8.32 -10.49
C ARG A 78 5.88 -9.30 -9.73
N LYS A 79 6.46 -10.38 -9.22
CA LYS A 79 5.75 -11.32 -8.35
C LYS A 79 5.36 -10.63 -7.04
N PHE A 80 4.14 -10.86 -6.59
CA PHE A 80 3.62 -10.36 -5.32
C PHE A 80 2.84 -11.45 -4.58
N LYS A 81 2.63 -11.23 -3.29
CA LYS A 81 1.87 -12.12 -2.43
C LYS A 81 0.63 -11.40 -1.91
N ILE A 82 -0.53 -12.04 -2.05
CA ILE A 82 -1.78 -11.58 -1.40
C ILE A 82 -1.72 -11.93 0.08
N CYS A 83 -1.99 -10.94 0.92
CA CYS A 83 -1.92 -11.06 2.38
C CYS A 83 -3.23 -10.54 2.99
N PRO A 84 -4.04 -11.42 3.63
CA PRO A 84 -5.30 -11.02 4.28
C PRO A 84 -5.13 -9.93 5.34
N GLU A 85 -3.98 -9.88 5.99
CA GLU A 85 -3.61 -8.89 7.01
C GLU A 85 -3.59 -7.45 6.46
N LEU A 86 -3.42 -7.30 5.14
CA LEU A 86 -3.46 -6.00 4.44
C LEU A 86 -4.88 -5.59 4.02
N SER A 87 -5.91 -6.35 4.37
CA SER A 87 -7.30 -5.99 4.09
C SER A 87 -7.70 -4.67 4.79
N PRO A 88 -8.83 -4.03 4.39
CA PRO A 88 -9.28 -2.80 5.04
C PRO A 88 -9.51 -2.90 6.55
N SER A 89 -9.71 -4.12 7.07
CA SER A 89 -9.89 -4.41 8.50
C SER A 89 -8.59 -4.75 9.24
N GLY A 90 -7.45 -4.81 8.55
CA GLY A 90 -6.16 -5.11 9.14
C GLY A 90 -5.66 -4.02 10.10
N SER A 91 -4.79 -4.41 11.02
CA SER A 91 -4.18 -3.52 12.01
C SER A 91 -2.76 -3.11 11.64
N VAL A 92 -2.28 -2.02 12.25
CA VAL A 92 -0.88 -1.56 12.09
C VAL A 92 0.10 -2.60 12.61
N ASP A 93 -0.23 -3.28 13.72
CA ASP A 93 0.65 -4.30 14.30
C ASP A 93 0.84 -5.49 13.35
N GLU A 94 -0.25 -5.96 12.74
CA GLU A 94 -0.19 -7.02 11.73
C GLU A 94 0.63 -6.61 10.51
N LEU A 95 0.47 -5.37 10.03
CA LEU A 95 1.23 -4.84 8.90
C LEU A 95 2.74 -4.77 9.19
N LEU A 96 3.12 -4.27 10.36
CA LEU A 96 4.52 -4.17 10.76
C LEU A 96 5.16 -5.55 10.95
N ALA A 97 4.44 -6.49 11.56
CA ALA A 97 4.89 -7.87 11.71
C ALA A 97 5.06 -8.56 10.35
N LEU A 98 4.09 -8.41 9.45
CA LEU A 98 4.13 -8.95 8.09
C LEU A 98 5.31 -8.39 7.27
N ALA A 99 5.56 -7.09 7.38
CA ALA A 99 6.68 -6.41 6.76
C ALA A 99 8.03 -6.79 7.40
N GLN A 100 8.02 -7.36 8.61
CA GLN A 100 9.22 -7.64 9.40
C GLN A 100 10.02 -6.35 9.69
N TRP A 101 9.32 -5.25 9.97
CA TRP A 101 9.97 -4.00 10.34
C TRP A 101 10.54 -4.07 11.75
N PRO A 102 11.79 -3.57 12.00
CA PRO A 102 12.69 -2.87 11.05
C PRO A 102 13.77 -3.77 10.44
N ASP A 103 13.66 -5.11 10.54
CA ASP A 103 14.76 -6.05 10.38
C ASP A 103 14.69 -6.93 9.12
N SER A 104 13.73 -6.67 8.20
CA SER A 104 13.66 -7.42 6.94
C SER A 104 14.95 -7.29 6.15
N LYS A 105 15.47 -8.43 5.69
CA LYS A 105 16.68 -8.51 4.85
C LYS A 105 16.51 -7.79 3.50
N TYR A 106 15.29 -7.80 2.97
CA TYR A 106 14.98 -7.23 1.65
C TYR A 106 14.01 -6.05 1.80
N PRO A 107 14.03 -5.10 0.85
CA PRO A 107 12.99 -4.08 0.78
C PRO A 107 11.60 -4.70 0.73
N VAL A 108 10.64 -4.06 1.37
CA VAL A 108 9.25 -4.53 1.41
C VAL A 108 8.34 -3.44 0.86
N VAL A 109 7.49 -3.81 -0.09
CA VAL A 109 6.38 -2.98 -0.57
C VAL A 109 5.10 -3.53 0.04
N VAL A 110 4.31 -2.68 0.71
CA VAL A 110 2.96 -3.01 1.18
C VAL A 110 1.95 -2.20 0.40
N VAL A 111 0.97 -2.85 -0.21
CA VAL A 111 -0.11 -2.20 -0.96
C VAL A 111 -1.43 -2.40 -0.22
N GLY A 112 -2.04 -1.30 0.22
CA GLY A 112 -3.21 -1.38 1.10
C GLY A 112 -4.05 -0.12 1.12
N HIS A 113 -4.65 0.15 2.30
CA HIS A 113 -5.76 1.07 2.49
C HIS A 113 -5.49 2.13 3.57
N GLN A 114 -6.21 3.26 3.48
CA GLN A 114 -6.44 4.15 4.61
C GLN A 114 -7.59 3.59 5.48
N PRO A 115 -7.59 3.84 6.81
CA PRO A 115 -6.64 4.67 7.56
C PRO A 115 -5.34 3.94 7.97
N THR A 116 -5.29 2.61 7.86
CA THR A 116 -4.22 1.78 8.43
C THR A 116 -2.83 2.17 7.94
N LEU A 117 -2.66 2.46 6.64
CA LEU A 117 -1.37 2.90 6.10
C LEU A 117 -0.92 4.24 6.69
N GLY A 118 -1.83 5.20 6.85
CA GLY A 118 -1.52 6.49 7.48
C GLY A 118 -1.14 6.33 8.95
N GLN A 119 -1.86 5.50 9.68
CA GLN A 119 -1.56 5.17 11.07
C GLN A 119 -0.19 4.48 11.22
N MET A 120 0.16 3.59 10.28
CA MET A 120 1.48 2.96 10.24
C MET A 120 2.59 3.99 10.03
N VAL A 121 2.44 4.90 9.06
CA VAL A 121 3.40 5.97 8.79
C VAL A 121 3.54 6.88 10.02
N ASN A 122 2.42 7.28 10.66
CA ASN A 122 2.43 8.06 11.90
C ASN A 122 3.27 7.39 12.99
N ARG A 123 3.00 6.11 13.25
CA ARG A 123 3.72 5.35 14.27
C ARG A 123 5.22 5.28 13.98
N LEU A 124 5.59 5.01 12.72
CA LEU A 124 6.99 4.89 12.33
C LEU A 124 7.76 6.21 12.40
N LEU A 125 7.08 7.33 12.22
CA LEU A 125 7.67 8.67 12.29
C LEU A 125 7.54 9.32 13.69
N GLY A 126 6.86 8.66 14.63
CA GLY A 126 6.64 9.22 15.98
C GLY A 126 5.80 10.50 15.96
N LEU A 127 4.82 10.59 15.08
CA LEU A 127 3.97 11.77 14.91
C LEU A 127 2.66 11.60 15.69
N ASP A 128 2.73 11.80 17.00
CA ASP A 128 1.55 11.69 17.86
C ASP A 128 0.57 12.87 17.63
N GLY A 129 -0.72 12.55 17.59
CA GLY A 129 -1.78 13.55 17.45
C GLY A 129 -1.95 14.15 16.05
N ILE A 130 -1.24 13.64 15.05
CA ILE A 130 -1.37 14.03 13.64
C ILE A 130 -2.02 12.91 12.87
N ASP A 131 -3.00 13.22 12.03
CA ASP A 131 -3.63 12.26 11.14
C ASP A 131 -3.03 12.35 9.74
N ILE A 132 -2.18 11.37 9.38
CA ILE A 132 -1.60 11.29 8.03
C ILE A 132 -2.55 10.50 7.12
N SER A 133 -2.96 11.14 6.03
CA SER A 133 -3.70 10.50 4.97
C SER A 133 -2.85 10.43 3.70
N LEU A 134 -2.53 9.21 3.27
CA LEU A 134 -1.91 8.99 1.97
C LEU A 134 -2.93 9.26 0.87
N ARG A 135 -2.56 10.00 -0.17
CA ARG A 135 -3.41 10.17 -1.35
C ARG A 135 -3.53 8.85 -2.12
N LYS A 136 -4.66 8.64 -2.79
CA LYS A 136 -4.88 7.47 -3.65
C LYS A 136 -3.75 7.35 -4.69
N GLY A 137 -3.18 6.17 -4.81
CA GLY A 137 -2.05 5.88 -5.70
C GLY A 137 -0.69 6.37 -5.22
N SER A 138 -0.61 7.18 -4.16
CA SER A 138 0.67 7.66 -3.65
C SER A 138 1.39 6.61 -2.81
N LEU A 139 2.71 6.74 -2.73
CA LEU A 139 3.55 5.92 -1.87
C LEU A 139 4.46 6.78 -0.98
N TRP A 140 4.81 6.22 0.16
CA TRP A 140 5.81 6.70 1.08
C TRP A 140 6.92 5.66 1.17
N TRP A 141 8.14 6.07 0.92
CA TRP A 141 9.32 5.22 1.06
C TRP A 141 10.04 5.59 2.35
N LEU A 142 10.02 4.67 3.30
CA LEU A 142 10.64 4.81 4.60
C LEU A 142 11.87 3.90 4.68
N ARG A 143 12.86 4.32 5.46
CA ARG A 143 14.08 3.54 5.72
C ARG A 143 14.37 3.50 7.21
N SER A 144 14.56 2.29 7.75
CA SER A 144 15.14 2.12 9.07
C SER A 144 16.67 2.15 8.99
N ARG A 145 17.30 2.83 9.92
CA ARG A 145 18.74 2.74 10.16
C ARG A 145 19.01 2.65 11.65
N LEU A 146 20.09 1.95 12.00
CA LEU A 146 20.59 1.95 13.37
C LEU A 146 21.59 3.12 13.52
N ARG A 147 21.38 3.97 14.53
CA ARG A 147 22.29 5.03 14.92
C ARG A 147 22.37 5.11 16.44
N ASP A 148 23.58 5.07 16.98
CA ASP A 148 23.84 5.13 18.43
C ASP A 148 23.01 4.12 19.25
N GLY A 149 22.85 2.89 18.71
CA GLY A 149 22.06 1.82 19.33
C GLY A 149 20.54 1.99 19.23
N GLN A 150 20.05 3.01 18.53
CA GLN A 150 18.62 3.27 18.35
C GLN A 150 18.20 3.16 16.87
N THR A 151 17.04 2.55 16.64
CA THR A 151 16.44 2.54 15.30
C THR A 151 15.82 3.89 15.00
N GLN A 152 16.26 4.51 13.91
CA GLN A 152 15.68 5.74 13.36
C GLN A 152 14.92 5.44 12.07
N THR A 153 13.78 6.09 11.88
CA THR A 153 13.05 6.07 10.63
C THR A 153 13.35 7.32 9.80
N ILE A 154 13.69 7.12 8.54
CA ILE A 154 13.96 8.19 7.57
C ILE A 154 12.89 8.15 6.49
N VAL A 155 12.35 9.30 6.10
CA VAL A 155 11.56 9.45 4.88
C VAL A 155 12.53 9.60 3.71
N VAL A 156 12.60 8.58 2.86
CA VAL A 156 13.45 8.59 1.66
C VAL A 156 12.80 9.44 0.57
N THR A 157 11.51 9.22 0.34
CA THR A 157 10.72 10.02 -0.61
C THR A 157 9.22 9.80 -0.38
N VAL A 158 8.44 10.76 -0.80
CA VAL A 158 6.98 10.63 -0.96
C VAL A 158 6.68 10.93 -2.42
N GLN A 159 5.99 10.02 -3.09
CA GLN A 159 5.65 10.18 -4.50
C GLN A 159 4.15 10.03 -4.72
N SER A 160 3.62 10.92 -5.53
CA SER A 160 2.20 10.90 -5.95
C SER A 160 2.10 10.81 -7.47
N PRO A 161 1.10 10.11 -8.01
CA PRO A 161 0.91 10.01 -9.47
C PRO A 161 0.66 11.36 -10.15
N ASP A 162 0.23 12.37 -9.40
CA ASP A 162 -0.03 13.72 -9.93
C ASP A 162 1.27 14.50 -10.25
N PHE A 163 2.41 14.04 -9.75
CA PHE A 163 3.72 14.68 -9.90
C PHE A 163 4.70 13.84 -10.76
N LEU A 164 4.16 12.92 -11.55
CA LEU A 164 4.96 12.11 -12.49
C LEU A 164 4.71 12.48 -13.94
#